data_3dcf28ad60e656ddfead749cfa957c96
#
_entry.id   3dcf28ad60e656ddfead749cfa957c96
#
_cell.length_a   1.000
_cell.length_b   1.000
_cell.length_c   1.000
_cell.angle_alpha   90.00
_cell.angle_beta   90.00
_cell.angle_gamma   90.00
#
_symmetry.space_group_name_H-M   'P 1'
#
loop_
_entity.id
_entity.type
_entity.pdbx_description
1 polymer ?
#
loop_
_entity_poly.entity_id
_entity_poly.type
_entity_poly.pdbx_seq_one_letter_code
_entity_poly.pdbx_strand_id
1 'polypeptide(L)'
;MTQDKLEKLKAAIKDGKLVQAAGGITEDVTQSDKLGYDWRNIYVNKILVRQVYVEQDVKQGTADNPIAWAPRMALIQNAYYTHNGEIKVWMGAAGARAKWTDAAFVPI
;
A
#
# COMPACT_ATOMS: atom_id res chain seq x y z
N MET A 1 -27.63 1.51 -1.82
CA MET A 1 -27.12 2.86 -2.09
C MET A 1 -27.94 3.46 -3.21
N THR A 2 -28.48 4.65 -3.04
CA THR A 2 -29.20 5.34 -4.09
C THR A 2 -28.22 5.82 -5.16
N GLN A 3 -28.70 5.97 -6.40
CA GLN A 3 -27.88 6.42 -7.51
C GLN A 3 -27.27 7.81 -7.26
N ASP A 4 -28.00 8.71 -6.58
CA ASP A 4 -27.49 10.04 -6.22
C ASP A 4 -26.31 9.96 -5.28
N LYS A 5 -26.31 9.07 -4.31
CA LYS A 5 -25.17 8.85 -3.42
C LYS A 5 -23.97 8.29 -4.16
N LEU A 6 -24.22 7.39 -5.11
CA LEU A 6 -23.15 6.81 -5.93
C LEU A 6 -22.50 7.87 -6.82
N GLU A 7 -23.28 8.74 -7.44
CA GLU A 7 -22.76 9.83 -8.27
C GLU A 7 -21.98 10.86 -7.46
N LYS A 8 -22.45 11.23 -6.28
CA LYS A 8 -21.72 12.12 -5.37
C LYS A 8 -20.39 11.49 -4.93
N LEU A 9 -20.38 10.19 -4.67
CA LEU A 9 -19.20 9.47 -4.32
C LEU A 9 -18.19 9.44 -5.47
N LYS A 10 -18.65 9.17 -6.68
CA LYS A 10 -17.82 9.20 -7.89
C LYS A 10 -17.25 10.59 -8.16
N ALA A 11 -18.04 11.65 -7.98
CA ALA A 11 -17.57 13.02 -8.15
C ALA A 11 -16.49 13.37 -7.12
N ALA A 12 -16.68 13.02 -5.85
CA ALA A 12 -15.70 13.25 -4.79
C ALA A 12 -14.38 12.51 -5.06
N ILE A 13 -14.45 11.29 -5.57
CA ILE A 13 -13.28 10.49 -5.94
C ILE A 13 -12.58 11.10 -7.16
N LYS A 14 -13.35 11.55 -8.16
CA LYS A 14 -12.82 12.13 -9.40
C LYS A 14 -12.06 13.42 -9.16
N ASP A 15 -12.54 14.26 -8.25
CA ASP A 15 -11.89 15.52 -7.91
C ASP A 15 -10.67 15.35 -7.01
N GLY A 16 -10.36 14.14 -6.61
CA GLY A 16 -9.24 13.85 -5.71
C GLY A 16 -9.39 14.40 -4.31
N LYS A 17 -10.55 14.97 -4.01
CA LYS A 17 -10.89 15.48 -2.69
C LYS A 17 -11.90 14.56 -2.04
N LEU A 18 -11.48 13.89 -0.98
CA LEU A 18 -12.44 13.30 -0.06
C LEU A 18 -13.05 14.43 0.75
N VAL A 19 -14.15 14.92 0.27
CA VAL A 19 -15.00 15.74 1.10
C VAL A 19 -15.58 14.81 2.15
N GLN A 20 -15.36 15.07 3.41
CA GLN A 20 -16.16 14.49 4.47
C GLN A 20 -17.60 14.99 4.28
N ALA A 21 -18.22 14.54 3.20
CA ALA A 21 -19.64 14.75 3.05
C ALA A 21 -20.33 13.89 4.08
N ALA A 22 -21.41 14.43 4.62
CA ALA A 22 -22.34 13.70 5.45
C ALA A 22 -22.47 12.25 4.98
N GLY A 23 -22.09 11.27 5.79
CA GLY A 23 -22.21 9.88 5.41
C GLY A 23 -20.96 9.02 5.60
N GLY A 24 -19.96 9.52 6.31
CA GLY A 24 -18.87 8.68 6.76
C GLY A 24 -17.94 8.19 5.64
N ILE A 25 -17.59 9.08 4.70
CA ILE A 25 -16.51 8.82 3.76
C ILE A 25 -15.19 9.06 4.45
N THR A 26 -14.34 8.03 4.49
CA THR A 26 -13.00 8.10 5.07
C THR A 26 -11.98 7.55 4.10
N GLU A 27 -10.73 7.92 4.28
CA GLU A 27 -9.63 7.32 3.53
C GLU A 27 -8.44 7.05 4.43
N ASP A 28 -7.64 6.08 4.03
CA ASP A 28 -6.31 5.86 4.58
C ASP A 28 -5.34 5.51 3.46
N VAL A 29 -4.07 5.44 3.82
CA VAL A 29 -3.01 5.05 2.90
C VAL A 29 -2.28 3.87 3.53
N THR A 30 -2.18 2.78 2.77
CA THR A 30 -1.49 1.56 3.21
C THR A 30 -0.48 1.12 2.16
N GLN A 31 0.43 0.25 2.55
CA GLN A 31 1.40 -0.32 1.63
C GLN A 31 0.70 -1.10 0.53
N SER A 32 1.06 -0.80 -0.73
CA SER A 32 0.54 -1.51 -1.89
C SER A 32 1.35 -2.77 -2.21
N ASP A 33 0.90 -3.49 -3.23
CA ASP A 33 1.61 -4.62 -3.84
C ASP A 33 2.56 -4.20 -4.96
N LYS A 34 2.70 -2.89 -5.21
CA LYS A 34 3.51 -2.32 -6.28
C LYS A 34 4.63 -1.48 -5.71
N LEU A 35 5.86 -1.75 -6.13
CA LEU A 35 7.03 -1.01 -5.69
C LEU A 35 6.94 0.48 -6.05
N GLY A 36 7.16 1.36 -5.08
CA GLY A 36 7.10 2.81 -5.25
C GLY A 36 5.72 3.43 -5.20
N TYR A 37 4.69 2.63 -4.91
CA TYR A 37 3.30 3.08 -4.81
C TYR A 37 2.67 2.61 -3.51
N ASP A 38 1.74 3.40 -3.01
CA ASP A 38 0.88 3.03 -1.90
C ASP A 38 -0.55 2.80 -2.39
N TRP A 39 -1.35 2.12 -1.57
CA TRP A 39 -2.80 2.08 -1.74
C TRP A 39 -3.42 3.30 -1.08
N ARG A 40 -4.19 4.06 -1.82
CA ARG A 40 -5.15 4.99 -1.27
C ARG A 40 -6.49 4.28 -1.21
N ASN A 41 -6.94 4.00 -0.01
CA ASN A 41 -8.16 3.24 0.25
C ASN A 41 -9.29 4.19 0.61
N ILE A 42 -10.41 4.04 -0.04
CA ILE A 42 -11.58 4.89 0.15
C ILE A 42 -12.71 4.03 0.69
N TYR A 43 -13.26 4.46 1.82
CA TYR A 43 -14.32 3.76 2.54
C TYR A 43 -15.58 4.59 2.59
N VAL A 44 -16.73 3.92 2.52
CA VAL A 44 -18.05 4.47 2.82
C VAL A 44 -18.64 3.66 3.94
N ASN A 45 -18.96 4.31 5.06
CA ASN A 45 -19.46 3.63 6.26
C ASN A 45 -18.58 2.44 6.67
N LYS A 46 -17.27 2.63 6.67
CA LYS A 46 -16.25 1.64 7.01
C LYS A 46 -16.13 0.48 6.03
N ILE A 47 -16.77 0.55 4.87
CA ILE A 47 -16.67 -0.46 3.82
C ILE A 47 -15.76 0.05 2.72
N LEU A 48 -14.73 -0.72 2.38
CA LEU A 48 -13.82 -0.38 1.29
C LEU A 48 -14.58 -0.41 -0.05
N VAL A 49 -14.64 0.74 -0.72
CA VAL A 49 -15.33 0.87 -2.01
C VAL A 49 -14.38 1.09 -3.18
N ARG A 50 -13.16 1.55 -2.92
CA ARG A 50 -12.17 1.80 -3.96
C ARG A 50 -10.76 1.78 -3.38
N GLN A 51 -9.84 1.23 -4.17
CA GLN A 51 -8.39 1.36 -3.96
C GLN A 51 -7.76 1.91 -5.22
N VAL A 52 -6.85 2.87 -5.07
CA VAL A 52 -6.08 3.41 -6.17
C VAL A 52 -4.60 3.44 -5.81
N TYR A 53 -3.74 3.26 -6.81
CA TYR A 53 -2.30 3.46 -6.62
C TYR A 53 -1.99 4.94 -6.53
N VAL A 54 -1.17 5.30 -5.56
CA VAL A 54 -0.63 6.64 -5.40
C VAL A 54 0.88 6.54 -5.35
N GLU A 55 1.56 7.27 -6.21
CA GLU A 55 3.02 7.30 -6.20
C GLU A 55 3.54 7.87 -4.88
N GLN A 56 4.50 7.19 -4.27
CA GLN A 56 5.14 7.65 -3.04
C GLN A 56 6.01 8.86 -3.30
N ASP A 57 5.95 9.89 -2.44
CA ASP A 57 6.83 11.07 -2.52
C ASP A 57 8.28 10.66 -2.29
N VAL A 58 8.51 9.84 -1.27
CA VAL A 58 9.79 9.19 -1.03
C VAL A 58 9.60 7.70 -1.27
N LYS A 59 10.18 7.18 -2.35
CA LYS A 59 9.99 5.78 -2.74
C LYS A 59 10.63 4.85 -1.72
N GLN A 60 9.81 4.01 -1.11
CA GLN A 60 10.22 2.96 -0.19
C GLN A 60 10.51 1.67 -0.93
N GLY A 61 11.38 0.84 -0.35
CA GLY A 61 11.76 -0.43 -0.97
C GLY A 61 12.90 -0.30 -1.96
N THR A 62 13.64 0.81 -1.92
CA THR A 62 14.89 1.00 -2.66
C THR A 62 16.11 0.73 -1.75
N ALA A 63 17.29 0.60 -2.34
CA ALA A 63 18.52 0.41 -1.56
C ALA A 63 18.77 1.56 -0.59
N ASP A 64 18.41 2.79 -0.99
CA ASP A 64 18.58 3.99 -0.16
C ASP A 64 17.47 4.16 0.89
N ASN A 65 16.35 3.54 0.69
CA ASN A 65 15.19 3.64 1.58
C ASN A 65 14.46 2.30 1.70
N PRO A 66 15.08 1.29 2.32
CA PRO A 66 14.48 -0.02 2.45
C PRO A 66 13.27 -0.02 3.39
N ILE A 67 12.36 -0.94 3.15
CA ILE A 67 11.19 -1.13 4.00
C ILE A 67 11.62 -1.90 5.26
N ALA A 68 11.18 -1.47 6.43
CA ALA A 68 11.41 -2.23 7.65
C ALA A 68 10.64 -3.56 7.59
N TRP A 69 11.38 -4.67 7.62
CA TRP A 69 10.76 -5.99 7.63
C TRP A 69 10.06 -6.25 8.96
N ALA A 70 8.89 -6.83 8.89
CA ALA A 70 8.13 -7.29 10.05
C ALA A 70 7.58 -8.69 9.79
N PRO A 71 7.42 -9.52 10.84
CA PRO A 71 6.84 -10.85 10.66
C PRO A 71 5.47 -10.81 10.00
N ARG A 72 5.24 -11.74 9.10
CA ARG A 72 3.95 -11.93 8.39
C ARG A 72 3.54 -10.82 7.44
N MET A 73 4.40 -9.85 7.17
CA MET A 73 4.08 -8.84 6.16
C MET A 73 4.09 -9.44 4.76
N ALA A 74 3.21 -8.96 3.89
CA ALA A 74 3.22 -9.32 2.48
C ALA A 74 4.40 -8.61 1.80
N LEU A 75 5.25 -9.38 1.12
CA LEU A 75 6.46 -8.87 0.52
C LEU A 75 6.25 -8.45 -0.92
N ILE A 76 6.95 -7.39 -1.33
CA ILE A 76 6.93 -6.89 -2.70
C ILE A 76 8.14 -7.47 -3.42
N GLN A 77 7.94 -8.09 -4.58
CA GLN A 77 9.05 -8.61 -5.38
C GLN A 77 9.98 -7.48 -5.82
N ASN A 78 11.28 -7.72 -5.70
CA ASN A 78 12.36 -6.77 -6.02
C ASN A 78 12.47 -5.57 -5.06
N ALA A 79 11.72 -5.54 -3.97
CA ALA A 79 11.85 -4.49 -2.96
C ALA A 79 12.98 -4.81 -1.99
N TYR A 80 13.64 -3.76 -1.52
CA TYR A 80 14.65 -3.85 -0.48
C TYR A 80 14.00 -3.76 0.89
N TYR A 81 14.45 -4.61 1.80
CA TYR A 81 13.97 -4.68 3.18
C TYR A 81 15.15 -4.59 4.14
N THR A 82 14.91 -3.99 5.29
CA THR A 82 15.92 -3.91 6.36
C THR A 82 15.40 -4.56 7.63
N HIS A 83 16.31 -5.22 8.34
CA HIS A 83 16.03 -5.85 9.64
C HIS A 83 17.34 -6.02 10.41
N ASN A 84 17.38 -5.56 11.67
CA ASN A 84 18.55 -5.64 12.53
C ASN A 84 19.85 -5.13 11.89
N GLY A 85 19.76 -4.03 11.12
CA GLY A 85 20.89 -3.42 10.45
C GLY A 85 21.33 -4.10 9.17
N GLU A 86 20.67 -5.16 8.74
CA GLU A 86 20.92 -5.81 7.46
C GLU A 86 19.92 -5.31 6.41
N ILE A 87 20.36 -5.30 5.16
CA ILE A 87 19.50 -4.99 4.02
C ILE A 87 19.52 -6.17 3.05
N LYS A 88 18.35 -6.63 2.66
CA LYS A 88 18.18 -7.71 1.68
C LYS A 88 17.11 -7.31 0.66
N VAL A 89 17.21 -7.89 -0.54
CA VAL A 89 16.19 -7.73 -1.57
C VAL A 89 15.33 -8.98 -1.62
N TRP A 90 14.00 -8.81 -1.69
CA TRP A 90 13.10 -9.93 -1.84
C TRP A 90 13.01 -10.33 -3.31
N MET A 91 13.48 -11.52 -3.64
CA MET A 91 13.47 -12.06 -5.00
C MET A 91 12.40 -13.12 -5.21
N GLY A 92 11.60 -13.41 -4.21
CA GLY A 92 10.52 -14.39 -4.28
C GLY A 92 9.22 -13.81 -4.84
N ALA A 93 8.14 -14.56 -4.68
CA ALA A 93 6.83 -14.18 -5.21
C ALA A 93 6.29 -12.92 -4.53
N ALA A 94 5.59 -12.08 -5.29
CA ALA A 94 4.88 -10.93 -4.77
C ALA A 94 3.75 -11.39 -3.83
N GLY A 95 3.63 -10.73 -2.68
CA GLY A 95 2.62 -11.06 -1.68
C GLY A 95 2.99 -12.22 -0.76
N ALA A 96 4.14 -12.85 -0.94
CA ALA A 96 4.59 -13.90 -0.05
C ALA A 96 4.85 -13.37 1.36
N ARG A 97 4.67 -14.23 2.35
CA ARG A 97 4.91 -13.92 3.77
C ARG A 97 6.03 -14.79 4.27
N ALA A 98 7.26 -14.38 3.98
CA ALA A 98 8.45 -15.15 4.28
C ALA A 98 9.15 -14.65 5.53
N LYS A 99 9.92 -15.53 6.17
CA LYS A 99 10.81 -15.18 7.27
C LYS A 99 12.05 -14.46 6.73
N TRP A 100 12.70 -13.66 7.57
CA TRP A 100 13.92 -12.95 7.19
C TRP A 100 15.04 -13.88 6.72
N THR A 101 15.06 -15.12 7.21
CA THR A 101 16.03 -16.14 6.84
C THR A 101 15.71 -16.92 5.58
N ASP A 102 14.60 -16.60 4.91
CA ASP A 102 14.22 -17.26 3.65
C ASP A 102 15.29 -17.03 2.59
N ALA A 103 15.59 -18.09 1.83
CA ALA A 103 16.62 -18.04 0.78
C ALA A 103 16.32 -17.03 -0.34
N ALA A 104 15.06 -16.67 -0.54
CA ALA A 104 14.67 -15.68 -1.53
C ALA A 104 14.99 -14.23 -1.09
N PHE A 105 15.32 -14.00 0.19
CA PHE A 105 15.94 -12.76 0.64
C PHE A 105 17.43 -12.80 0.32
N VAL A 106 17.84 -11.99 -0.63
CA VAL A 106 19.24 -11.96 -1.10
C VAL A 106 19.95 -10.77 -0.48
N PRO A 107 21.06 -10.97 0.28
CA PRO A 107 21.88 -9.88 0.80
C PRO A 107 22.44 -9.03 -0.34
N ILE A 108 22.51 -7.75 -0.09
CA ILE A 108 23.17 -6.83 -1.04
C ILE A 108 24.64 -6.65 -0.70
#